data_c92b05a1f6b26b94a9f0094ea0ae2994
#
_entry.id   c92b05a1f6b26b94a9f0094ea0ae2994
#
_cell.length_a   1.000
_cell.length_b   1.000
_cell.length_c   1.000
_cell.angle_alpha   90.00
_cell.angle_beta   90.00
_cell.angle_gamma   90.00
#
_symmetry.space_group_name_H-M   'P 1'
#
loop_
_entity.id
_entity.type
_entity.pdbx_description
1 polymer ?
#
loop_
_entity_poly.entity_id
_entity_poly.type
_entity_poly.pdbx_seq_one_letter_code
_entity_poly.pdbx_strand_id
1 'polypeptide(L)'
;IIPFEGQELRFGKEQQERFRHICSRATRTIALEPAYKPWAYTQRNDYLARHAAALICYYTGESGGTQYTVRQAAKLGLKIINIGRADQQAGCNQSDFEWLF
;
A
#
# COMPACT_ATOMS: atom_id res chain seq x y z
N ILE A 1 -7.24 -6.78 -0.52
CA ILE A 1 -6.25 -7.83 -0.21
C ILE A 1 -5.89 -7.76 1.25
N ILE A 2 -6.03 -8.86 1.95
CA ILE A 2 -5.75 -8.97 3.38
C ILE A 2 -4.45 -9.77 3.55
N PRO A 3 -3.51 -9.30 4.40
CA PRO A 3 -2.25 -10.02 4.54
C PRO A 3 -2.42 -11.41 5.15
N PHE A 4 -3.32 -11.56 6.11
CA PHE A 4 -3.57 -12.87 6.74
C PHE A 4 -4.95 -12.91 7.38
N GLU A 5 -5.48 -14.11 7.50
CA GLU A 5 -6.76 -14.33 8.16
C GLU A 5 -6.68 -13.89 9.62
N GLY A 6 -7.71 -13.19 10.08
CA GLY A 6 -7.77 -12.76 11.45
C GLY A 6 -7.03 -11.47 11.76
N GLN A 7 -6.57 -10.75 10.74
CA GLN A 7 -5.88 -9.48 10.94
C GLN A 7 -6.70 -8.54 11.80
N GLU A 8 -8.01 -8.51 11.59
CA GLU A 8 -8.90 -7.57 12.29
C GLU A 8 -8.97 -7.84 13.79
N LEU A 9 -8.59 -9.02 14.24
CA LEU A 9 -8.62 -9.33 15.68
C LEU A 9 -7.60 -8.53 16.47
N ARG A 10 -6.64 -7.93 15.79
CA ARG A 10 -5.62 -7.07 16.41
C ARG A 10 -6.05 -5.61 16.47
N PHE A 11 -7.20 -5.28 15.89
CA PHE A 11 -7.70 -3.91 15.84
C PHE A 11 -8.57 -3.61 17.04
N GLY A 12 -8.71 -2.33 17.39
CA GLY A 12 -9.72 -1.90 18.32
C GLY A 12 -11.11 -2.10 17.73
N LYS A 13 -12.14 -2.00 18.60
CA LYS A 13 -13.50 -2.29 18.19
C LYS A 13 -13.95 -1.48 16.98
N GLU A 14 -13.68 -0.18 17.00
CA GLU A 14 -14.10 0.71 15.93
C GLU A 14 -13.45 0.34 14.60
N GLN A 15 -12.17 0.01 14.66
CA GLN A 15 -11.45 -0.40 13.45
C GLN A 15 -11.89 -1.76 12.94
N GLN A 16 -12.28 -2.67 13.87
CA GLN A 16 -12.83 -3.95 13.46
C GLN A 16 -14.14 -3.78 12.69
N GLU A 17 -14.99 -2.87 13.18
CA GLU A 17 -16.25 -2.60 12.50
C GLU A 17 -16.03 -2.01 11.11
N ARG A 18 -15.07 -1.10 11.00
CA ARG A 18 -14.73 -0.52 9.70
C ARG A 18 -14.19 -1.58 8.75
N PHE A 19 -13.34 -2.44 9.25
CA PHE A 19 -12.79 -3.54 8.45
C PHE A 19 -13.90 -4.43 7.91
N ARG A 20 -14.83 -4.84 8.79
CA ARG A 20 -15.94 -5.70 8.37
C ARG A 20 -16.84 -5.01 7.36
N HIS A 21 -17.09 -3.73 7.58
CA HIS A 21 -17.92 -2.95 6.67
C HIS A 21 -17.30 -2.90 5.27
N ILE A 22 -16.01 -2.60 5.21
CA ILE A 22 -15.30 -2.53 3.93
C ILE A 22 -15.32 -3.89 3.23
N CYS A 23 -15.04 -4.95 3.97
CA CYS A 23 -15.05 -6.30 3.40
C CYS A 23 -16.44 -6.69 2.88
N SER A 24 -17.50 -6.29 3.59
CA SER A 24 -18.86 -6.63 3.18
C SER A 24 -19.26 -5.93 1.88
N ARG A 25 -18.62 -4.81 1.56
CA ARG A 25 -18.92 -4.05 0.34
C ARG A 25 -17.93 -4.35 -0.79
N ALA A 26 -16.90 -5.11 -0.52
CA ALA A 26 -15.92 -5.44 -1.55
C ALA A 26 -16.50 -6.48 -2.49
N THR A 27 -16.15 -6.38 -3.76
CA THR A 27 -16.52 -7.37 -4.74
C THR A 27 -15.92 -8.74 -4.40
N ARG A 28 -14.70 -8.69 -3.85
CA ARG A 28 -13.96 -9.90 -3.53
C ARG A 28 -12.94 -9.58 -2.45
N THR A 29 -12.72 -10.53 -1.55
CA THR A 29 -11.73 -10.41 -0.48
C THR A 29 -10.80 -11.61 -0.55
N ILE A 30 -9.51 -11.35 -0.57
CA ILE A 30 -8.49 -12.40 -0.63
C ILE A 30 -7.53 -12.23 0.53
N ALA A 31 -7.38 -13.28 1.35
CA ALA A 31 -6.37 -13.33 2.40
C ALA A 31 -5.21 -14.18 1.88
N LEU A 32 -4.00 -13.65 1.92
CA LEU A 32 -2.85 -14.32 1.32
C LEU A 32 -2.28 -15.42 2.19
N GLU A 33 -2.44 -15.32 3.51
CA GLU A 33 -1.93 -16.32 4.46
C GLU A 33 -3.04 -16.71 5.42
N PRO A 34 -3.05 -17.96 5.89
CA PRO A 34 -4.08 -18.41 6.84
C PRO A 34 -3.90 -17.85 8.24
N ALA A 35 -2.71 -17.33 8.56
CA ALA A 35 -2.41 -16.78 9.87
C ALA A 35 -1.26 -15.78 9.74
N TYR A 36 -0.99 -15.04 10.82
CA TYR A 36 0.10 -14.07 10.83
C TYR A 36 1.43 -14.73 10.50
N LYS A 37 2.20 -14.07 9.64
CA LYS A 37 3.59 -14.41 9.34
C LYS A 37 4.40 -13.13 9.37
N PRO A 38 5.69 -13.18 9.75
CA PRO A 38 6.51 -11.95 9.78
C PRO A 38 6.58 -11.21 8.44
N TRP A 39 6.40 -11.93 7.33
CA TRP A 39 6.47 -11.35 6.00
C TRP A 39 5.10 -11.03 5.40
N ALA A 40 4.01 -11.21 6.17
CA ALA A 40 2.66 -11.13 5.60
C ALA A 40 2.35 -9.76 5.02
N TYR A 41 2.75 -8.69 5.72
CA TYR A 41 2.47 -7.33 5.23
C TYR A 41 3.28 -7.00 3.99
N THR A 42 4.55 -7.43 3.97
CA THR A 42 5.40 -7.23 2.80
C THR A 42 4.85 -7.99 1.60
N GLN A 43 4.40 -9.22 1.83
CA GLN A 43 3.80 -10.04 0.78
C GLN A 43 2.54 -9.36 0.22
N ARG A 44 1.69 -8.81 1.08
CA ARG A 44 0.49 -8.11 0.66
C ARG A 44 0.84 -6.90 -0.18
N ASN A 45 1.87 -6.14 0.25
CA ASN A 45 2.28 -4.96 -0.49
C ASN A 45 2.83 -5.33 -1.87
N ASP A 46 3.59 -6.42 -1.97
CA ASP A 46 4.08 -6.92 -3.25
C ASP A 46 2.94 -7.33 -4.16
N TYR A 47 1.95 -8.00 -3.60
CA TYR A 47 0.78 -8.43 -4.37
C TYR A 47 0.06 -7.22 -4.97
N LEU A 48 -0.15 -6.18 -4.16
CA LEU A 48 -0.82 -4.97 -4.64
C LEU A 48 -0.01 -4.31 -5.76
N ALA A 49 1.30 -4.20 -5.57
CA ALA A 49 2.16 -3.56 -6.56
C ALA A 49 2.16 -4.32 -7.89
N ARG A 50 2.16 -5.65 -7.84
CA ARG A 50 2.16 -6.45 -9.07
C ARG A 50 0.86 -6.37 -9.85
N HIS A 51 -0.23 -6.01 -9.17
CA HIS A 51 -1.54 -5.98 -9.79
C HIS A 51 -2.06 -4.56 -10.01
N ALA A 52 -1.18 -3.57 -9.95
CA ALA A 52 -1.55 -2.17 -10.08
C ALA A 52 -0.87 -1.54 -11.28
N ALA A 53 -1.49 -0.50 -11.83
CA ALA A 53 -0.90 0.31 -12.90
C ALA A 53 -0.20 1.54 -12.33
N ALA A 54 -0.60 1.98 -11.14
CA ALA A 54 -0.07 3.17 -10.51
C ALA A 54 -0.12 3.02 -9.02
N LEU A 55 0.75 3.76 -8.33
CA LEU A 55 0.77 3.82 -6.88
C LEU A 55 0.57 5.27 -6.45
N ILE A 56 -0.44 5.49 -5.60
CA ILE A 56 -0.65 6.77 -4.93
C ILE A 56 -0.22 6.56 -3.49
N CYS A 57 0.74 7.36 -3.03
CA CYS A 57 1.31 7.15 -1.71
C CYS A 57 1.52 8.47 -0.98
N TYR A 58 1.72 8.37 0.32
CA TYR A 58 2.20 9.46 1.16
C TYR A 58 3.55 9.01 1.73
N TYR A 59 4.62 9.50 1.14
CA TYR A 59 5.95 9.04 1.49
C TYR A 59 6.87 10.25 1.66
N THR A 60 7.47 10.38 2.85
CA THR A 60 8.32 11.51 3.21
C THR A 60 9.79 11.13 3.31
N GLY A 61 10.16 9.94 2.89
CA GLY A 61 11.56 9.51 2.86
C GLY A 61 11.97 8.62 4.02
N GLU A 62 11.04 8.34 4.93
CA GLU A 62 11.35 7.52 6.10
C GLU A 62 11.39 6.05 5.74
N SER A 63 12.24 5.29 6.43
CA SER A 63 12.31 3.86 6.23
C SER A 63 11.04 3.18 6.77
N GLY A 64 10.71 2.03 6.19
CA GLY A 64 9.55 1.25 6.62
C GLY A 64 8.78 0.67 5.46
N GLY A 65 7.54 0.27 5.74
CA GLY A 65 6.69 -0.39 4.75
C GLY A 65 6.38 0.46 3.54
N THR A 66 6.17 1.76 3.73
CA THR A 66 5.88 2.67 2.61
C THR A 66 7.09 2.77 1.69
N GLN A 67 8.30 2.91 2.25
CA GLN A 67 9.51 2.96 1.44
C GLN A 67 9.68 1.68 0.62
N TYR A 68 9.45 0.53 1.26
CA TYR A 68 9.55 -0.74 0.57
C TYR A 68 8.59 -0.81 -0.62
N THR A 69 7.33 -0.43 -0.38
CA THR A 69 6.30 -0.48 -1.43
C THR A 69 6.63 0.46 -2.57
N VAL A 70 7.11 1.68 -2.26
CA VAL A 70 7.50 2.65 -3.30
C VAL A 70 8.64 2.08 -4.15
N ARG A 71 9.62 1.46 -3.52
CA ARG A 71 10.74 0.87 -4.25
C ARG A 71 10.29 -0.26 -5.16
N GLN A 72 9.40 -1.12 -4.66
CA GLN A 72 8.88 -2.21 -5.47
C GLN A 72 8.06 -1.69 -6.66
N ALA A 73 7.25 -0.67 -6.42
CA ALA A 73 6.46 -0.06 -7.50
C ALA A 73 7.38 0.52 -8.57
N ALA A 74 8.46 1.17 -8.16
CA ALA A 74 9.43 1.72 -9.12
C ALA A 74 10.08 0.62 -9.93
N LYS A 75 10.46 -0.47 -9.31
CA LYS A 75 11.06 -1.61 -10.02
C LYS A 75 10.10 -2.22 -11.04
N LEU A 76 8.82 -2.21 -10.73
CA LEU A 76 7.81 -2.77 -11.61
C LEU A 76 7.34 -1.78 -12.68
N GLY A 77 7.85 -0.57 -12.66
CA GLY A 77 7.50 0.43 -13.67
C GLY A 77 6.16 1.09 -13.47
N LEU A 78 5.62 1.05 -12.25
CA LEU A 78 4.36 1.72 -11.97
C LEU A 78 4.52 3.23 -12.00
N LYS A 79 3.45 3.93 -12.38
CA LYS A 79 3.38 5.37 -12.19
C LYS A 79 3.24 5.65 -10.69
N ILE A 80 4.09 6.51 -10.13
CA ILE A 80 4.08 6.82 -8.71
C ILE A 80 3.63 8.25 -8.51
N ILE A 81 2.58 8.41 -7.70
CA ILE A 81 2.04 9.72 -7.32
C ILE A 81 2.21 9.84 -5.81
N ASN A 82 3.14 10.68 -5.39
CA ASN A 82 3.47 10.84 -3.97
C ASN A 82 2.89 12.15 -3.46
N ILE A 83 1.78 12.08 -2.75
CA ILE A 83 1.13 13.27 -2.22
C ILE A 83 1.85 13.83 -0.99
N GLY A 84 2.72 13.04 -0.37
CA GLY A 84 3.51 13.49 0.77
C GLY A 84 4.64 14.43 0.37
N ARG A 85 4.92 14.56 -0.93
CA ARG A 85 5.96 15.44 -1.45
C ARG A 85 5.39 16.44 -2.45
N ALA A 86 4.13 16.78 -2.29
CA ALA A 86 3.45 17.67 -3.22
C ALA A 86 4.16 19.00 -3.36
N ASP A 87 4.64 19.57 -2.25
CA ASP A 87 5.34 20.85 -2.28
C ASP A 87 6.61 20.77 -3.13
N GLN A 88 7.35 19.70 -2.99
CA GLN A 88 8.58 19.51 -3.73
C GLN A 88 8.28 19.25 -5.20
N GLN A 89 7.22 18.49 -5.48
CA GLN A 89 6.84 18.20 -6.84
C GLN A 89 6.36 19.46 -7.58
N ALA A 90 5.67 20.31 -6.86
CA ALA A 90 5.22 21.56 -7.46
C ALA A 90 6.39 22.39 -7.95
N GLY A 91 7.52 22.28 -7.30
CA GLY A 91 8.73 22.95 -7.73
C GLY A 91 9.46 22.21 -8.82
N CYS A 92 9.18 21.02 -9.00
CA CYS A 92 9.81 20.21 -10.01
C CYS A 92 8.99 20.10 -11.24
N ASN A 93 8.43 19.58 -11.30
CA ASN A 93 7.76 18.90 -12.02
C ASN A 93 7.66 17.76 -12.32
N GLN A 94 7.68 17.41 -12.09
CA GLN A 94 7.58 16.28 -11.97
C GLN A 94 7.72 15.41 -12.65
N SER A 95 8.40 15.50 -13.11
CA SER A 95 8.72 14.63 -13.49
C SER A 95 9.23 13.76 -13.19
N ASP A 96 9.63 14.09 -12.63
CA ASP A 96 10.13 13.21 -12.14
C ASP A 96 9.60 12.39 -11.73
N PHE A 97 8.91 12.71 -11.67
CA PHE A 97 8.29 12.04 -11.25
C PHE A 97 7.96 11.50 -11.82
N GLU A 98 7.77 11.86 -12.32
CA GLU A 98 7.62 11.34 -12.39
C GLU A 98 8.00 10.77 -12.29
N TRP A 99 8.42 11.11 -11.86
CA TRP A 99 8.77 10.66 -11.28
C TRP A 99 9.09 10.17 -10.85
N LEU A 100 8.87 10.44 -10.36
CA LEU A 100 8.92 10.05 -9.80
C LEU A 100 9.12 9.52 -9.44
N PHE A 101 8.93 9.79 -9.36
CA PHE A 101 8.97 9.41 -8.90
C PHE A 101 9.23 9.17 -9.00
#